data_39831f788d50364c66050e7be87bac1c
#
_entry.id   39831f788d50364c66050e7be87bac1c
#
_cell.length_a   1.000
_cell.length_b   1.000
_cell.length_c   1.000
_cell.angle_alpha   90.00
_cell.angle_beta   90.00
_cell.angle_gamma   90.00
#
_symmetry.space_group_name_H-M   'P 1'
#
loop_
_entity.id
_entity.type
_entity.pdbx_description
1 polymer ?
#
loop_
_entity_poly.entity_id
_entity_poly.type
_entity_poly.pdbx_seq_one_letter_code
_entity_poly.pdbx_strand_id
1 'polypeptide(L)'
;MKFDFLIVGSGFYGSVLAERISKILNKTVLIIDKRSHIGGNCFSDLCKKTNIEYHKYGTHIFHTSNKKVMDYMSPFMKLNNYRHQVLTKHKNYVYQMPINLETINSLFKKNFNPLEAKKFIKTLAQKENIFKPDNFEEKAISSIGRKLYNAFIKNYTFKQWGINPKNLPSSTFNRLPVRFNYNEDYFNHCNWQGIPKSGYTEIFQKLLSSRRIKTILNCD
;
A
#
# COMPACT_ATOMS: atom_id res chain seq x y z
N MET A 1 -18.35 -10.07 33.49
CA MET A 1 -17.56 -8.82 33.48
C MET A 1 -18.29 -7.85 32.56
N LYS A 2 -18.53 -6.63 32.99
CA LYS A 2 -19.19 -5.59 32.16
C LYS A 2 -18.14 -4.74 31.49
N PHE A 3 -18.30 -4.46 30.20
CA PHE A 3 -17.39 -3.60 29.42
C PHE A 3 -18.12 -2.32 29.02
N ASP A 4 -17.39 -1.20 28.94
CA ASP A 4 -17.93 0.08 28.49
C ASP A 4 -18.05 0.14 26.97
N PHE A 5 -17.12 -0.54 26.23
CA PHE A 5 -17.06 -0.54 24.76
C PHE A 5 -16.84 -1.94 24.22
N LEU A 6 -17.51 -2.23 23.11
CA LEU A 6 -17.28 -3.38 22.25
C LEU A 6 -16.67 -2.91 20.93
N ILE A 7 -15.54 -3.49 20.51
CA ILE A 7 -14.89 -3.24 19.23
C ILE A 7 -14.84 -4.55 18.44
N VAL A 8 -15.31 -4.51 17.21
CA VAL A 8 -15.26 -5.65 16.28
C VAL A 8 -14.06 -5.47 15.34
N GLY A 9 -13.12 -6.42 15.41
CA GLY A 9 -11.89 -6.45 14.65
C GLY A 9 -10.68 -5.90 15.40
N SER A 10 -9.62 -6.72 15.49
CA SER A 10 -8.34 -6.45 16.16
C SER A 10 -7.22 -5.99 15.21
N GLY A 11 -7.59 -5.44 14.03
CA GLY A 11 -6.65 -4.77 13.13
C GLY A 11 -6.21 -3.40 13.66
N PHE A 12 -5.44 -2.62 12.88
CA PHE A 12 -4.91 -1.32 13.33
C PHE A 12 -5.99 -0.39 13.85
N TYR A 13 -7.10 -0.23 13.15
CA TYR A 13 -8.17 0.66 13.58
C TYR A 13 -8.71 0.30 14.97
N GLY A 14 -9.15 -0.97 15.12
CA GLY A 14 -9.71 -1.43 16.40
C GLY A 14 -8.70 -1.40 17.54
N SER A 15 -7.45 -1.80 17.29
CA SER A 15 -6.40 -1.82 18.30
C SER A 15 -5.99 -0.42 18.77
N VAL A 16 -5.86 0.53 17.84
CA VAL A 16 -5.59 1.93 18.18
C VAL A 16 -6.74 2.55 18.95
N LEU A 17 -7.98 2.30 18.51
CA LEU A 17 -9.17 2.81 19.19
C LEU A 17 -9.27 2.26 20.63
N ALA A 18 -9.02 0.98 20.82
CA ALA A 18 -9.04 0.34 22.16
C ALA A 18 -7.94 0.93 23.07
N GLU A 19 -6.74 1.12 22.54
CA GLU A 19 -5.65 1.74 23.30
C GLU A 19 -6.02 3.17 23.71
N ARG A 20 -6.55 3.98 22.80
CA ARG A 20 -6.98 5.35 23.12
C ARG A 20 -8.12 5.40 24.15
N ILE A 21 -9.15 4.57 23.99
CA ILE A 21 -10.26 4.49 24.95
C ILE A 21 -9.75 4.08 26.34
N SER A 22 -8.93 3.05 26.38
CA SER A 22 -8.37 2.53 27.64
C SER A 22 -7.46 3.56 28.33
N LYS A 23 -6.58 4.24 27.57
CA LYS A 23 -5.56 5.13 28.12
C LYS A 23 -6.09 6.54 28.43
N ILE A 24 -6.93 7.09 27.56
CA ILE A 24 -7.39 8.47 27.70
C ILE A 24 -8.70 8.55 28.48
N LEU A 25 -9.64 7.65 28.18
CA LEU A 25 -10.97 7.68 28.83
C LEU A 25 -11.03 6.82 30.08
N ASN A 26 -9.98 6.05 30.40
CA ASN A 26 -9.96 5.08 31.51
C ASN A 26 -11.10 4.08 31.48
N LYS A 27 -11.60 3.71 30.28
CA LYS A 27 -12.74 2.81 30.09
C LYS A 27 -12.30 1.40 29.74
N THR A 28 -13.17 0.45 30.01
CA THR A 28 -12.96 -0.97 29.69
C THR A 28 -13.43 -1.29 28.28
N VAL A 29 -12.65 -2.09 27.56
CA VAL A 29 -12.88 -2.44 26.16
C VAL A 29 -12.85 -3.94 25.96
N LEU A 30 -13.88 -4.48 25.32
CA LEU A 30 -13.87 -5.82 24.74
C LEU A 30 -13.60 -5.72 23.24
N ILE A 31 -12.57 -6.41 22.76
CA ILE A 31 -12.35 -6.59 21.31
C ILE A 31 -12.70 -8.03 20.96
N ILE A 32 -13.48 -8.21 19.91
CA ILE A 32 -13.73 -9.51 19.29
C ILE A 32 -13.16 -9.55 17.88
N ASP A 33 -12.61 -10.69 17.47
CA ASP A 33 -12.12 -10.90 16.11
C ASP A 33 -12.41 -12.35 15.68
N LYS A 34 -12.87 -12.51 14.44
CA LYS A 34 -13.16 -13.83 13.87
C LYS A 34 -11.91 -14.66 13.61
N ARG A 35 -10.75 -14.03 13.48
CA ARG A 35 -9.47 -14.71 13.28
C ARG A 35 -8.92 -15.27 14.58
N SER A 36 -8.03 -16.25 14.44
CA SER A 36 -7.29 -16.85 15.57
C SER A 36 -6.11 -16.00 16.05
N HIS A 37 -5.94 -14.77 15.50
CA HIS A 37 -4.82 -13.88 15.80
C HIS A 37 -5.26 -12.42 15.76
N ILE A 38 -4.55 -11.57 16.49
CA ILE A 38 -4.65 -10.12 16.43
C ILE A 38 -3.95 -9.56 15.19
N GLY A 39 -4.14 -8.26 14.89
CA GLY A 39 -3.42 -7.55 13.85
C GLY A 39 -4.10 -7.50 12.49
N GLY A 40 -5.22 -8.23 12.33
CA GLY A 40 -5.98 -8.21 11.07
C GLY A 40 -5.10 -8.60 9.87
N ASN A 41 -5.15 -7.82 8.80
CA ASN A 41 -4.32 -8.08 7.61
C ASN A 41 -2.83 -7.78 7.81
N CYS A 42 -2.47 -7.03 8.85
CA CYS A 42 -1.07 -6.73 9.19
C CYS A 42 -0.43 -7.80 10.08
N PHE A 43 -1.11 -8.91 10.33
CA PHE A 43 -0.53 -10.01 11.10
C PHE A 43 0.74 -10.53 10.44
N SER A 44 1.82 -10.61 11.22
CA SER A 44 3.10 -11.22 10.85
C SER A 44 3.49 -12.28 11.88
N ASP A 45 4.25 -13.27 11.47
CA ASP A 45 4.70 -14.37 12.33
C ASP A 45 6.07 -14.86 11.88
N LEU A 46 6.75 -15.59 12.73
CA LEU A 46 8.03 -16.21 12.44
C LEU A 46 7.84 -17.61 11.85
N CYS A 47 8.49 -17.88 10.75
CA CYS A 47 8.55 -19.22 10.20
C CYS A 47 9.35 -20.14 11.16
N LYS A 48 8.71 -21.15 11.71
CA LYS A 48 9.31 -22.08 12.69
C LYS A 48 10.58 -22.77 12.18
N LYS A 49 10.71 -22.98 10.85
CA LYS A 49 11.86 -23.68 10.26
C LYS A 49 13.06 -22.75 10.03
N THR A 50 12.81 -21.50 9.65
CA THR A 50 13.86 -20.59 9.18
C THR A 50 14.09 -19.40 10.11
N ASN A 51 13.20 -19.19 11.09
CA ASN A 51 13.15 -18.02 11.95
C ASN A 51 13.07 -16.70 11.17
N ILE A 52 12.55 -16.75 9.94
CA ILE A 52 12.30 -15.56 9.11
C ILE A 52 10.88 -15.11 9.34
N GLU A 53 10.71 -13.82 9.59
CA GLU A 53 9.39 -13.20 9.71
C GLU A 53 8.71 -13.10 8.35
N TYR A 54 7.41 -13.41 8.34
CA TYR A 54 6.58 -13.31 7.13
C TYR A 54 5.26 -12.60 7.41
N HIS A 55 4.74 -11.92 6.41
CA HIS A 55 3.43 -11.27 6.44
C HIS A 55 2.40 -12.21 5.83
N LYS A 56 1.47 -12.69 6.66
CA LYS A 56 0.51 -13.75 6.26
C LYS A 56 -0.43 -13.35 5.12
N TYR A 57 -0.82 -12.07 5.06
CA TYR A 57 -1.83 -11.55 4.12
C TYR A 57 -1.26 -10.62 3.06
N GLY A 58 0.02 -10.80 2.72
CA GLY A 58 0.73 -9.95 1.78
C GLY A 58 1.59 -8.90 2.46
N THR A 59 2.48 -8.32 1.70
CA THR A 59 3.46 -7.37 2.21
C THR A 59 2.79 -6.09 2.71
N HIS A 60 3.05 -5.77 3.96
CA HIS A 60 2.65 -4.52 4.58
C HIS A 60 3.90 -3.70 4.88
N ILE A 61 3.92 -2.46 4.45
CA ILE A 61 5.01 -1.52 4.66
C ILE A 61 4.44 -0.31 5.36
N PHE A 62 4.96 0.01 6.53
CA PHE A 62 4.56 1.23 7.21
C PHE A 62 5.14 2.44 6.47
N HIS A 63 4.29 3.40 6.16
CA HIS A 63 4.72 4.65 5.56
C HIS A 63 3.80 5.79 5.96
N THR A 64 4.37 6.96 6.21
CA THR A 64 3.62 8.18 6.54
C THR A 64 4.46 9.42 6.31
N SER A 65 3.83 10.54 6.01
CA SER A 65 4.39 11.89 6.11
C SER A 65 3.82 12.67 7.28
N ASN A 66 2.84 12.09 7.99
CA ASN A 66 2.18 12.76 9.10
C ASN A 66 2.96 12.53 10.41
N LYS A 67 3.54 13.61 10.93
CA LYS A 67 4.32 13.59 12.17
C LYS A 67 3.49 13.08 13.37
N LYS A 68 2.21 13.44 13.48
CA LYS A 68 1.35 12.98 14.59
C LYS A 68 1.18 11.46 14.58
N VAL A 69 1.07 10.86 13.38
CA VAL A 69 0.99 9.39 13.24
C VAL A 69 2.32 8.75 13.65
N MET A 70 3.45 9.32 13.21
CA MET A 70 4.75 8.77 13.57
C MET A 70 5.03 8.91 15.07
N ASP A 71 4.76 10.07 15.67
CA ASP A 71 4.92 10.31 17.11
C ASP A 71 4.07 9.33 17.95
N TYR A 72 2.83 9.07 17.49
CA TYR A 72 1.96 8.10 18.15
C TYR A 72 2.48 6.66 18.03
N MET A 73 2.99 6.28 16.87
CA MET A 73 3.41 4.90 16.59
C MET A 73 4.81 4.57 17.13
N SER A 74 5.69 5.56 17.29
CA SER A 74 7.09 5.36 17.70
C SER A 74 7.30 4.61 19.03
N PRO A 75 6.41 4.72 20.06
CA PRO A 75 6.53 3.92 21.27
C PRO A 75 6.24 2.42 21.06
N PHE A 76 5.49 2.08 20.01
CA PHE A 76 5.06 0.71 19.74
C PHE A 76 5.98 -0.03 18.77
N MET A 77 6.74 0.71 17.94
CA MET A 77 7.59 0.10 16.91
C MET A 77 8.86 0.91 16.65
N LYS A 78 9.89 0.19 16.17
CA LYS A 78 11.07 0.77 15.51
C LYS A 78 11.09 0.29 14.07
N LEU A 79 11.18 1.21 13.11
CA LEU A 79 11.30 0.86 11.69
C LEU A 79 12.74 0.45 11.35
N ASN A 80 12.89 -0.44 10.39
CA ASN A 80 14.15 -0.66 9.69
C ASN A 80 14.34 0.41 8.59
N ASN A 81 15.45 0.32 7.85
CA ASN A 81 15.75 1.26 6.76
C ASN A 81 15.20 0.77 5.40
N TYR A 82 14.20 -0.11 5.40
CA TYR A 82 13.64 -0.64 4.17
C TYR A 82 12.93 0.47 3.37
N ARG A 83 13.31 0.60 2.10
CA ARG A 83 12.62 1.45 1.12
C ARG A 83 11.99 0.57 0.06
N HIS A 84 10.70 0.79 -0.18
CA HIS A 84 9.94 -0.05 -1.09
C HIS A 84 10.20 0.34 -2.54
N GLN A 85 10.76 -0.59 -3.27
CA GLN A 85 10.97 -0.51 -4.72
C GLN A 85 10.18 -1.62 -5.40
N VAL A 86 9.56 -1.33 -6.51
CA VAL A 86 8.80 -2.30 -7.29
C VAL A 86 9.42 -2.45 -8.67
N LEU A 87 9.70 -3.68 -9.03
CA LEU A 87 10.17 -4.05 -10.36
C LEU A 87 9.08 -4.83 -11.09
N THR A 88 8.98 -4.63 -12.38
CA THR A 88 8.07 -5.39 -13.24
C THR A 88 8.81 -5.97 -14.43
N LYS A 89 8.44 -7.18 -14.85
CA LYS A 89 8.96 -7.81 -16.06
C LYS A 89 7.96 -7.62 -17.19
N HIS A 90 8.42 -7.05 -18.28
CA HIS A 90 7.67 -7.02 -19.53
C HIS A 90 8.55 -7.60 -20.65
N LYS A 91 8.06 -8.67 -21.30
CA LYS A 91 8.86 -9.49 -22.23
C LYS A 91 10.15 -9.96 -21.54
N ASN A 92 11.33 -9.66 -22.08
CA ASN A 92 12.63 -10.10 -21.55
C ASN A 92 13.34 -9.02 -20.74
N TYR A 93 12.69 -7.89 -20.46
CA TYR A 93 13.30 -6.76 -19.76
C TYR A 93 12.62 -6.53 -18.41
N VAL A 94 13.40 -6.04 -17.44
CA VAL A 94 12.93 -5.61 -16.13
C VAL A 94 12.88 -4.10 -16.11
N TYR A 95 11.77 -3.56 -15.57
CA TYR A 95 11.53 -2.12 -15.49
C TYR A 95 11.18 -1.71 -14.06
N GLN A 96 11.47 -0.49 -13.71
CA GLN A 96 11.08 0.11 -12.45
C GLN A 96 9.62 0.56 -12.46
N MET A 97 8.99 0.47 -11.30
CA MET A 97 7.63 0.96 -11.07
C MET A 97 7.58 1.79 -9.77
N PRO A 98 6.81 2.87 -9.72
CA PRO A 98 5.89 3.39 -10.75
C PRO A 98 6.61 3.82 -12.02
N ILE A 99 5.85 3.94 -13.12
CA ILE A 99 6.39 4.41 -14.40
C ILE A 99 7.11 5.74 -14.17
N ASN A 100 8.42 5.77 -14.41
CA ASN A 100 9.29 6.92 -14.25
C ASN A 100 10.08 7.20 -15.54
N LEU A 101 10.99 8.17 -15.53
CA LEU A 101 11.76 8.55 -16.70
C LEU A 101 12.62 7.39 -17.23
N GLU A 102 13.22 6.58 -16.32
CA GLU A 102 13.97 5.39 -16.70
C GLU A 102 13.08 4.36 -17.41
N THR A 103 11.90 4.08 -16.84
CA THR A 103 10.90 3.17 -17.44
C THR A 103 10.51 3.61 -18.84
N ILE A 104 10.28 4.92 -19.05
CA ILE A 104 9.93 5.49 -20.35
C ILE A 104 11.10 5.33 -21.32
N ASN A 105 12.30 5.75 -20.93
CA ASN A 105 13.48 5.69 -21.79
C ASN A 105 13.81 4.25 -22.20
N SER A 106 13.79 3.31 -21.26
CA SER A 106 14.05 1.90 -21.54
C SER A 106 12.99 1.27 -22.46
N LEU A 107 11.68 1.53 -22.23
CA LEU A 107 10.63 0.97 -23.07
C LEU A 107 10.66 1.46 -24.51
N PHE A 108 10.96 2.75 -24.69
CA PHE A 108 10.97 3.39 -26.01
C PHE A 108 12.35 3.39 -26.67
N LYS A 109 13.40 2.92 -25.97
CA LYS A 109 14.81 2.95 -26.42
C LYS A 109 15.23 4.37 -26.80
N LYS A 110 15.03 5.30 -25.86
CA LYS A 110 15.31 6.73 -26.02
C LYS A 110 16.12 7.24 -24.81
N ASN A 111 16.70 8.44 -24.93
CA ASN A 111 17.41 9.15 -23.88
C ASN A 111 16.76 10.52 -23.68
N PHE A 112 15.47 10.52 -23.40
CA PHE A 112 14.75 11.77 -23.16
C PHE A 112 15.15 12.40 -21.83
N ASN A 113 15.26 13.72 -21.82
CA ASN A 113 15.18 14.50 -20.60
C ASN A 113 13.71 14.58 -20.09
N PRO A 114 13.46 15.10 -18.88
CA PRO A 114 12.10 15.20 -18.31
C PRO A 114 11.08 15.88 -19.22
N LEU A 115 11.46 16.98 -19.86
CA LEU A 115 10.55 17.76 -20.71
C LEU A 115 10.24 17.04 -22.03
N GLU A 116 11.24 16.45 -22.63
CA GLU A 116 11.09 15.64 -23.86
C GLU A 116 10.20 14.42 -23.61
N ALA A 117 10.42 13.69 -22.51
CA ALA A 117 9.60 12.55 -22.13
C ALA A 117 8.13 12.96 -21.92
N LYS A 118 7.90 14.07 -21.21
CA LYS A 118 6.56 14.61 -20.97
C LYS A 118 5.84 14.97 -22.29
N LYS A 119 6.54 15.66 -23.19
CA LYS A 119 6.03 16.03 -24.52
C LYS A 119 5.73 14.79 -25.36
N PHE A 120 6.64 13.83 -25.39
CA PHE A 120 6.50 12.59 -26.12
C PHE A 120 5.30 11.78 -25.65
N ILE A 121 5.15 11.54 -24.33
CA ILE A 121 4.01 10.80 -23.77
C ILE A 121 2.69 11.54 -24.05
N LYS A 122 2.66 12.87 -23.93
CA LYS A 122 1.49 13.66 -24.29
C LYS A 122 1.08 13.47 -25.76
N THR A 123 2.05 13.48 -26.66
CA THR A 123 1.81 13.25 -28.10
C THR A 123 1.26 11.84 -28.36
N LEU A 124 1.78 10.80 -27.68
CA LEU A 124 1.26 9.45 -27.80
C LEU A 124 -0.16 9.32 -27.27
N ALA A 125 -0.45 9.95 -26.15
CA ALA A 125 -1.79 9.96 -25.56
C ALA A 125 -2.81 10.68 -26.46
N GLN A 126 -2.43 11.82 -27.04
CA GLN A 126 -3.30 12.58 -27.96
C GLN A 126 -3.66 11.80 -29.23
N LYS A 127 -2.75 10.99 -29.77
CA LYS A 127 -3.00 10.13 -30.95
C LYS A 127 -4.09 9.10 -30.75
N GLU A 128 -4.43 8.78 -29.51
CA GLU A 128 -5.49 7.81 -29.20
C GLU A 128 -6.90 8.39 -29.35
N ASN A 129 -7.03 9.72 -29.54
CA ASN A 129 -8.29 10.44 -29.77
C ASN A 129 -9.40 10.19 -28.71
N ILE A 130 -9.00 9.95 -27.46
CA ILE A 130 -9.91 9.74 -26.34
C ILE A 130 -10.02 11.04 -25.52
N PHE A 131 -11.10 11.79 -25.74
CA PHE A 131 -11.31 13.11 -25.10
C PHE A 131 -12.12 13.00 -23.80
N LYS A 132 -13.05 12.05 -23.72
CA LYS A 132 -13.88 11.80 -22.53
C LYS A 132 -13.78 10.31 -22.16
N PRO A 133 -12.81 9.94 -21.32
CA PRO A 133 -12.63 8.56 -20.91
C PRO A 133 -13.73 8.12 -19.93
N ASP A 134 -14.51 7.10 -20.28
CA ASP A 134 -15.61 6.59 -19.45
C ASP A 134 -15.13 5.56 -18.41
N ASN A 135 -14.04 4.86 -18.70
CA ASN A 135 -13.55 3.76 -17.89
C ASN A 135 -12.03 3.88 -17.62
N PHE A 136 -11.51 2.99 -16.79
CA PHE A 136 -10.10 2.95 -16.41
C PHE A 136 -9.16 2.79 -17.62
N GLU A 137 -9.48 1.87 -18.56
CA GLU A 137 -8.65 1.63 -19.75
C GLU A 137 -8.50 2.90 -20.57
N GLU A 138 -9.62 3.52 -20.90
CA GLU A 138 -9.63 4.76 -21.68
C GLU A 138 -8.90 5.89 -20.97
N LYS A 139 -9.11 6.03 -19.64
CA LYS A 139 -8.39 7.03 -18.83
C LYS A 139 -6.89 6.79 -18.82
N ALA A 140 -6.46 5.54 -18.68
CA ALA A 140 -5.05 5.18 -18.74
C ALA A 140 -4.46 5.50 -20.12
N ILE A 141 -5.11 5.04 -21.19
CA ILE A 141 -4.63 5.24 -22.58
C ILE A 141 -4.58 6.73 -22.93
N SER A 142 -5.62 7.50 -22.58
CA SER A 142 -5.64 8.96 -22.81
C SER A 142 -4.62 9.73 -21.99
N SER A 143 -4.05 9.12 -20.96
CA SER A 143 -3.06 9.75 -20.09
C SER A 143 -1.62 9.39 -20.45
N ILE A 144 -1.34 8.13 -20.83
CA ILE A 144 0.02 7.61 -21.02
C ILE A 144 0.26 6.91 -22.37
N GLY A 145 -0.76 6.81 -23.20
CA GLY A 145 -0.73 6.11 -24.47
C GLY A 145 -0.82 4.59 -24.34
N ARG A 146 -1.27 3.95 -25.38
CA ARG A 146 -1.58 2.51 -25.46
C ARG A 146 -0.38 1.62 -25.17
N LYS A 147 0.83 2.02 -25.59
CA LYS A 147 2.02 1.18 -25.42
C LYS A 147 2.39 1.01 -23.93
N LEU A 148 2.41 2.10 -23.15
CA LEU A 148 2.66 2.03 -21.71
C LEU A 148 1.52 1.30 -20.97
N TYR A 149 0.26 1.58 -21.33
CA TYR A 149 -0.89 0.89 -20.78
C TYR A 149 -0.79 -0.64 -20.96
N ASN A 150 -0.53 -1.11 -22.18
CA ASN A 150 -0.42 -2.54 -22.46
C ASN A 150 0.77 -3.20 -21.78
N ALA A 151 1.91 -2.48 -21.68
CA ALA A 151 3.12 -3.02 -21.08
C ALA A 151 3.01 -3.19 -19.56
N PHE A 152 2.43 -2.22 -18.85
CA PHE A 152 2.57 -2.16 -17.40
C PHE A 152 1.26 -2.10 -16.61
N ILE A 153 0.15 -1.66 -17.23
CA ILE A 153 -1.07 -1.35 -16.51
C ILE A 153 -2.14 -2.43 -16.70
N LYS A 154 -2.43 -2.80 -17.93
CA LYS A 154 -3.55 -3.68 -18.29
C LYS A 154 -3.58 -4.98 -17.47
N ASN A 155 -2.54 -5.79 -17.60
CA ASN A 155 -2.51 -7.11 -16.98
C ASN A 155 -2.35 -7.04 -15.45
N TYR A 156 -1.61 -6.05 -14.96
CA TYR A 156 -1.49 -5.81 -13.52
C TYR A 156 -2.84 -5.44 -12.92
N THR A 157 -3.57 -4.52 -13.54
CA THR A 157 -4.90 -4.10 -13.08
C THR A 157 -5.88 -5.27 -13.09
N PHE A 158 -5.92 -6.04 -14.18
CA PHE A 158 -6.76 -7.23 -14.26
C PHE A 158 -6.45 -8.22 -13.14
N LYS A 159 -5.17 -8.53 -12.90
CA LYS A 159 -4.75 -9.43 -11.83
C LYS A 159 -5.13 -8.91 -10.43
N GLN A 160 -4.98 -7.61 -10.20
CA GLN A 160 -5.23 -6.99 -8.90
C GLN A 160 -6.72 -6.92 -8.56
N TRP A 161 -7.56 -6.64 -9.53
CA TRP A 161 -9.00 -6.40 -9.32
C TRP A 161 -9.88 -7.61 -9.69
N GLY A 162 -9.35 -8.58 -10.40
CA GLY A 162 -10.12 -9.74 -10.90
C GLY A 162 -11.14 -9.42 -11.98
N ILE A 163 -11.17 -8.16 -12.47
CA ILE A 163 -12.12 -7.70 -13.48
C ILE A 163 -11.40 -6.95 -14.61
N ASN A 164 -12.05 -6.90 -15.78
CA ASN A 164 -11.49 -6.19 -16.93
C ASN A 164 -11.35 -4.68 -16.62
N PRO A 165 -10.20 -4.06 -16.93
CA PRO A 165 -10.01 -2.60 -16.74
C PRO A 165 -11.10 -1.73 -17.39
N LYS A 166 -11.74 -2.17 -18.47
CA LYS A 166 -12.88 -1.51 -19.08
C LYS A 166 -14.11 -1.40 -18.18
N ASN A 167 -14.22 -2.28 -17.20
CA ASN A 167 -15.33 -2.31 -16.24
C ASN A 167 -15.01 -1.57 -14.93
N LEU A 168 -13.83 -0.97 -14.83
CA LEU A 168 -13.44 -0.15 -13.68
C LEU A 168 -13.72 1.35 -13.94
N PRO A 169 -14.13 2.11 -12.91
CA PRO A 169 -14.32 3.55 -13.05
C PRO A 169 -13.02 4.26 -13.46
N SER A 170 -13.13 5.27 -14.32
CA SER A 170 -11.98 6.07 -14.78
C SER A 170 -11.19 6.71 -13.63
N SER A 171 -11.86 7.09 -12.55
CA SER A 171 -11.24 7.69 -11.35
C SER A 171 -10.23 6.77 -10.67
N THR A 172 -10.32 5.46 -10.84
CA THR A 172 -9.38 4.49 -10.26
C THR A 172 -7.96 4.65 -10.80
N PHE A 173 -7.79 5.10 -12.04
CA PHE A 173 -6.48 5.37 -12.64
C PHE A 173 -5.71 6.50 -11.97
N ASN A 174 -6.37 7.46 -11.35
CA ASN A 174 -5.72 8.61 -10.69
C ASN A 174 -4.76 8.20 -9.55
N ARG A 175 -4.81 6.97 -9.09
CA ARG A 175 -3.93 6.42 -8.05
C ARG A 175 -2.57 5.95 -8.57
N LEU A 176 -2.39 5.86 -9.88
CA LEU A 176 -1.17 5.36 -10.50
C LEU A 176 -0.29 6.55 -10.93
N PRO A 177 0.80 6.83 -10.21
CA PRO A 177 1.68 7.93 -10.56
C PRO A 177 2.48 7.62 -11.82
N VAL A 178 2.61 8.60 -12.69
CA VAL A 178 3.57 8.62 -13.80
C VAL A 178 4.51 9.79 -13.58
N ARG A 179 5.81 9.52 -13.57
CA ARG A 179 6.85 10.48 -13.19
C ARG A 179 7.78 10.76 -14.37
N PHE A 180 8.13 12.02 -14.53
CA PHE A 180 9.11 12.44 -15.53
C PHE A 180 10.46 12.82 -14.88
N ASN A 181 10.85 12.03 -13.87
CA ASN A 181 12.13 12.08 -13.19
C ASN A 181 12.59 10.66 -12.84
N TYR A 182 13.78 10.50 -12.28
CA TYR A 182 14.36 9.19 -11.90
C TYR A 182 13.98 8.73 -10.50
N ASN A 183 12.93 9.29 -9.87
CA ASN A 183 12.51 8.86 -8.54
C ASN A 183 11.89 7.45 -8.59
N GLU A 184 12.54 6.52 -7.90
CA GLU A 184 12.17 5.09 -7.82
C GLU A 184 11.30 4.76 -6.61
N ASP A 185 11.16 5.67 -5.66
CA ASP A 185 10.40 5.42 -4.43
C ASP A 185 8.95 5.09 -4.77
N TYR A 186 8.47 3.92 -4.34
CA TYR A 186 7.07 3.55 -4.55
C TYR A 186 6.11 4.52 -3.84
N PHE A 187 6.43 4.85 -2.59
CA PHE A 187 5.67 5.84 -1.81
C PHE A 187 6.25 7.23 -2.00
N ASN A 188 5.54 8.06 -2.76
CA ASN A 188 5.91 9.46 -2.93
C ASN A 188 5.64 10.26 -1.65
N HIS A 189 6.54 11.19 -1.33
CA HIS A 189 6.38 12.15 -0.22
C HIS A 189 6.22 11.51 1.17
N CYS A 190 6.78 10.32 1.40
CA CYS A 190 6.83 9.71 2.71
C CYS A 190 8.12 10.09 3.44
N ASN A 191 8.01 10.79 4.56
CA ASN A 191 9.15 11.11 5.42
C ASN A 191 9.64 9.87 6.18
N TRP A 192 8.73 8.97 6.51
CA TRP A 192 9.00 7.71 7.20
C TRP A 192 8.42 6.55 6.41
N GLN A 193 9.26 5.56 6.16
CA GLN A 193 8.83 4.26 5.65
C GLN A 193 9.75 3.16 6.18
N GLY A 194 9.24 1.96 6.26
CA GLY A 194 10.01 0.79 6.68
C GLY A 194 9.12 -0.36 7.13
N ILE A 195 9.76 -1.40 7.58
CA ILE A 195 9.10 -2.56 8.20
C ILE A 195 9.46 -2.53 9.68
N PRO A 196 8.50 -2.77 10.59
CA PRO A 196 8.80 -2.88 12.02
C PRO A 196 9.85 -3.97 12.28
N LYS A 197 10.92 -3.64 13.04
CA LYS A 197 12.04 -4.57 13.27
C LYS A 197 11.65 -5.85 14.00
N SER A 198 10.63 -5.77 14.86
CA SER A 198 10.10 -6.89 15.64
C SER A 198 8.79 -7.44 15.07
N GLY A 199 8.50 -7.12 13.81
CA GLY A 199 7.26 -7.50 13.17
C GLY A 199 6.04 -6.67 13.55
N TYR A 200 4.97 -6.86 12.80
CA TYR A 200 3.73 -6.14 13.05
C TYR A 200 2.97 -6.67 14.27
N THR A 201 3.01 -7.96 14.52
CA THR A 201 2.24 -8.58 15.62
C THR A 201 2.63 -8.03 16.99
N GLU A 202 3.91 -7.72 17.21
CA GLU A 202 4.37 -7.08 18.44
C GLU A 202 3.74 -5.70 18.68
N ILE A 203 3.48 -4.94 17.62
CA ILE A 203 2.78 -3.65 17.73
C ILE A 203 1.40 -3.83 18.35
N PHE A 204 0.65 -4.83 17.87
CA PHE A 204 -0.70 -5.12 18.37
C PHE A 204 -0.66 -5.64 19.79
N GLN A 205 0.32 -6.47 20.14
CA GLN A 205 0.52 -6.92 21.52
C GLN A 205 0.74 -5.71 22.47
N LYS A 206 1.56 -4.75 22.06
CA LYS A 206 1.79 -3.52 22.85
C LYS A 206 0.56 -2.62 22.92
N LEU A 207 -0.16 -2.41 21.80
CA LEU A 207 -1.39 -1.61 21.78
C LEU A 207 -2.46 -2.19 22.70
N LEU A 208 -2.57 -3.51 22.76
CA LEU A 208 -3.61 -4.23 23.50
C LEU A 208 -3.17 -4.66 24.92
N SER A 209 -2.00 -4.23 25.39
CA SER A 209 -1.41 -4.68 26.66
C SER A 209 -2.11 -4.16 27.93
N SER A 210 -3.02 -3.19 27.80
CA SER A 210 -3.73 -2.62 28.95
C SER A 210 -4.64 -3.64 29.64
N ARG A 211 -4.64 -3.68 30.99
CA ARG A 211 -5.55 -4.50 31.79
C ARG A 211 -7.03 -4.20 31.56
N ARG A 212 -7.35 -3.03 30.99
CA ARG A 212 -8.72 -2.61 30.63
C ARG A 212 -9.16 -3.13 29.26
N ILE A 213 -8.29 -3.78 28.52
CA ILE A 213 -8.59 -4.33 27.20
C ILE A 213 -8.62 -5.86 27.30
N LYS A 214 -9.74 -6.46 26.92
CA LYS A 214 -9.86 -7.90 26.77
C LYS A 214 -10.09 -8.23 25.29
N THR A 215 -9.33 -9.17 24.77
CA THR A 215 -9.47 -9.63 23.39
C THR A 215 -9.99 -11.07 23.38
N ILE A 216 -11.02 -11.32 22.55
CA ILE A 216 -11.54 -12.66 22.27
C ILE A 216 -11.38 -12.91 20.79
N LEU A 217 -10.64 -13.94 20.47
CA LEU A 217 -10.38 -14.39 19.10
C LEU A 217 -11.31 -15.57 18.74
N ASN A 218 -11.39 -15.93 17.45
CA ASN A 218 -12.29 -16.95 16.93
C ASN A 218 -13.78 -16.68 17.31
N CYS A 219 -14.15 -15.40 17.32
CA CYS A 219 -15.50 -14.93 17.60
C CYS A 219 -16.02 -14.18 16.36
N ASP A 220 -17.03 -14.76 15.69
CA ASP A 220 -17.70 -14.19 14.51
C ASP A 220 -19.02 -13.51 14.89
#